data_2bcb6d34ce8bd283715318aaa6a9663c
#
_entry.id   2bcb6d34ce8bd283715318aaa6a9663c
#
_cell.length_a   1.000
_cell.length_b   1.000
_cell.length_c   1.000
_cell.angle_alpha   90.00
_cell.angle_beta   90.00
_cell.angle_gamma   90.00
#
_symmetry.space_group_name_H-M   'P 1'
#
loop_
_entity.id
_entity.type
_entity.pdbx_description
1 polymer ?
#
loop_
_entity_poly.entity_id
_entity_poly.type
_entity_poly.pdbx_seq_one_letter_code
_entity_poly.pdbx_strand_id
1 'polypeptide(L)'
;LIHFYNIKNKLFLSDLPGYGYAKAPKSKRFEWIKLMEGYFKNRSNLSRVFILIDARRGIKNSDHELMDLLNIIAVNFQCILTKIDKISSTALREVTASTLSQTEKYAASFPEILQSSSNKKIGIDKIHECLNLILNINNISKKE
;
A
#
# COMPACT_ATOMS: atom_id res chain seq x y z
N LEU A 1 7.55 15.83 2.58
CA LEU A 1 6.45 16.46 1.86
C LEU A 1 5.49 15.40 1.34
N ILE A 2 4.18 15.58 1.49
CA ILE A 2 3.15 14.70 0.93
C ILE A 2 2.64 15.35 -0.35
N HIS A 3 2.65 14.62 -1.45
CA HIS A 3 2.12 15.07 -2.73
C HIS A 3 0.71 14.52 -2.96
N PHE A 4 -0.19 15.37 -3.45
CA PHE A 4 -1.56 15.00 -3.74
C PHE A 4 -1.84 15.08 -5.23
N TYR A 5 -2.41 14.02 -5.78
CA TYR A 5 -2.86 13.95 -7.17
C TYR A 5 -4.37 13.85 -7.20
N ASN A 6 -5.01 14.86 -7.80
CA ASN A 6 -6.46 14.87 -8.00
C ASN A 6 -6.82 14.21 -9.32
N ILE A 7 -7.58 13.13 -9.28
CA ILE A 7 -8.03 12.41 -10.47
C ILE A 7 -9.51 12.74 -10.72
N LYS A 8 -9.74 13.68 -11.65
CA LYS A 8 -11.08 14.08 -12.11
C LYS A 8 -12.06 14.45 -10.98
N ASN A 9 -11.57 15.02 -9.89
CA ASN A 9 -12.34 15.35 -8.68
C ASN A 9 -13.10 14.17 -8.04
N LYS A 10 -12.73 12.93 -8.37
CA LYS A 10 -13.36 11.72 -7.85
C LYS A 10 -12.46 10.97 -6.88
N LEU A 11 -11.16 11.02 -7.10
CA LEU A 11 -10.16 10.30 -6.33
C LEU A 11 -8.95 11.20 -6.07
N PHE A 12 -8.45 11.16 -4.83
CA PHE A 12 -7.18 11.74 -4.47
C PHE A 12 -6.17 10.64 -4.16
N LEU A 13 -5.05 10.63 -4.88
CA LEU A 13 -3.90 9.81 -4.53
C LEU A 13 -2.93 10.66 -3.74
N SER A 14 -2.45 10.13 -2.61
CA SER A 14 -1.45 10.79 -1.78
C SER A 14 -0.16 9.99 -1.86
N ASP A 15 0.88 10.63 -2.39
CA ASP A 15 2.23 10.07 -2.40
C ASP A 15 2.91 10.44 -1.09
N LEU A 16 3.12 9.45 -0.25
CA LEU A 16 3.67 9.60 1.09
C LEU A 16 5.19 9.45 1.06
N PRO A 17 5.92 10.16 1.94
CA PRO A 17 7.36 9.98 2.02
C PRO A 17 7.71 8.53 2.33
N GLY A 18 8.69 7.97 1.60
CA GLY A 18 9.10 6.58 1.76
C GLY A 18 9.59 6.27 3.18
N TYR A 19 9.09 5.20 3.74
CA TYR A 19 9.46 4.67 5.07
C TYR A 19 10.69 3.74 5.02
N GLY A 20 11.08 3.31 3.83
CA GLY A 20 12.09 2.27 3.60
C GLY A 20 13.54 2.75 3.50
N TYR A 21 13.88 3.96 3.92
CA TYR A 21 15.26 4.41 3.97
C TYR A 21 16.03 3.65 5.05
N ALA A 22 16.65 2.54 4.66
CA ALA A 22 17.43 1.64 5.52
C ALA A 22 18.59 2.33 6.27
N LYS A 23 18.93 3.56 5.91
CA LYS A 23 20.00 4.36 6.50
C LYS A 23 19.51 5.57 7.31
N ALA A 24 18.20 5.74 7.51
CA ALA A 24 17.71 6.85 8.32
C ALA A 24 17.99 6.59 9.82
N PRO A 25 18.47 7.58 10.57
CA PRO A 25 18.61 7.49 12.03
C PRO A 25 17.28 7.11 12.68
N LYS A 26 17.32 6.39 13.82
CA LYS A 26 16.11 5.96 14.56
C LYS A 26 15.17 7.14 14.89
N SER A 27 15.72 8.32 15.16
CA SER A 27 14.95 9.56 15.39
C SER A 27 14.09 9.96 14.20
N LYS A 28 14.65 9.96 12.99
CA LYS A 28 13.90 10.29 11.74
C LYS A 28 12.80 9.28 11.44
N ARG A 29 13.04 8.01 11.78
CA ARG A 29 12.04 6.95 11.61
C ARG A 29 10.86 7.14 12.58
N PHE A 30 11.16 7.50 13.83
CA PHE A 30 10.12 7.79 14.82
C PHE A 30 9.29 9.03 14.42
N GLU A 31 9.92 10.09 13.96
CA GLU A 31 9.24 11.28 13.42
C GLU A 31 8.34 10.93 12.23
N TRP A 32 8.82 10.06 11.33
CA TRP A 32 8.04 9.60 10.19
C TRP A 32 6.80 8.82 10.64
N ILE A 33 6.93 7.86 11.56
CA ILE A 33 5.81 7.09 12.09
C ILE A 33 4.77 8.02 12.72
N LYS A 34 5.21 8.99 13.53
CA LYS A 34 4.33 9.97 14.19
C LYS A 34 3.59 10.86 13.18
N LEU A 35 4.28 11.28 12.12
CA LEU A 35 3.69 12.04 11.03
C LEU A 35 2.63 11.23 10.30
N MET A 36 2.92 9.95 9.98
CA MET A 36 1.99 9.07 9.28
C MET A 36 0.79 8.71 10.15
N GLU A 37 0.98 8.42 11.42
CA GLU A 37 -0.10 8.18 12.37
C GLU A 37 -1.06 9.36 12.42
N GLY A 38 -0.55 10.58 12.56
CA GLY A 38 -1.35 11.81 12.53
C GLY A 38 -2.09 11.99 11.19
N TYR A 39 -1.41 11.71 10.08
CA TYR A 39 -1.99 11.78 8.74
C TYR A 39 -3.16 10.81 8.58
N PHE A 40 -2.98 9.53 8.95
CA PHE A 40 -3.99 8.50 8.77
C PHE A 40 -5.19 8.69 9.71
N LYS A 41 -4.97 9.05 10.97
CA LYS A 41 -6.05 9.25 11.96
C LYS A 41 -6.97 10.42 11.65
N ASN A 42 -6.43 11.47 11.03
CA ASN A 42 -7.17 12.71 10.77
C ASN A 42 -7.88 12.75 9.40
N ARG A 43 -7.90 11.64 8.65
CA ARG A 43 -8.53 11.58 7.33
C ARG A 43 -9.70 10.60 7.31
N SER A 44 -10.90 11.12 7.52
CA SER A 44 -12.14 10.35 7.43
C SER A 44 -12.45 9.82 6.03
N ASN A 45 -11.86 10.41 4.99
CA ASN A 45 -12.03 10.01 3.59
C ASN A 45 -10.92 9.08 3.08
N LEU A 46 -10.03 8.59 3.95
CA LEU A 46 -9.01 7.63 3.58
C LEU A 46 -9.63 6.25 3.39
N SER A 47 -9.62 5.76 2.17
CA SER A 47 -10.27 4.49 1.82
C SER A 47 -9.32 3.30 1.89
N ARG A 48 -8.08 3.45 1.46
CA ARG A 48 -7.07 2.39 1.43
C ARG A 48 -5.66 2.93 1.32
N VAL A 49 -4.72 2.28 1.99
CA VAL A 49 -3.28 2.50 1.83
C VAL A 49 -2.70 1.39 0.97
N PHE A 50 -1.98 1.75 -0.09
CA PHE A 50 -1.22 0.79 -0.89
C PHE A 50 0.23 0.75 -0.42
N ILE A 51 0.70 -0.43 -0.04
CA ILE A 51 2.08 -0.68 0.38
C ILE A 51 2.83 -1.27 -0.82
N LEU A 52 3.78 -0.49 -1.36
CA LEU A 52 4.58 -0.89 -2.50
C LEU A 52 5.80 -1.70 -2.06
N ILE A 53 5.86 -2.97 -2.46
CA ILE A 53 6.91 -3.91 -2.09
C ILE A 53 7.70 -4.29 -3.35
N ASP A 54 9.01 -4.10 -3.32
CA ASP A 54 9.89 -4.55 -4.41
C ASP A 54 9.92 -6.09 -4.45
N ALA A 55 9.38 -6.69 -5.51
CA ALA A 55 9.23 -8.14 -5.64
C ALA A 55 10.56 -8.92 -5.54
N ARG A 56 11.69 -8.28 -5.84
CA ARG A 56 13.02 -8.89 -5.70
C ARG A 56 13.43 -9.11 -4.24
N ARG A 57 12.79 -8.42 -3.30
CA ARG A 57 13.18 -8.37 -1.89
C ARG A 57 12.10 -8.90 -0.94
N GLY A 58 10.84 -8.87 -1.37
CA GLY A 58 9.70 -9.18 -0.50
C GLY A 58 9.51 -8.20 0.65
N ILE A 59 8.68 -8.58 1.62
CA ILE A 59 8.38 -7.77 2.82
C ILE A 59 9.63 -7.65 3.71
N LYS A 60 9.86 -6.45 4.23
CA LYS A 60 10.93 -6.12 5.17
C LYS A 60 10.35 -5.75 6.54
N ASN A 61 11.22 -5.64 7.54
CA ASN A 61 10.82 -5.22 8.89
C ASN A 61 10.14 -3.85 8.90
N SER A 62 10.61 -2.91 8.07
CA SER A 62 9.97 -1.59 7.93
C SER A 62 8.55 -1.67 7.36
N ASP A 63 8.27 -2.65 6.51
CA ASP A 63 6.93 -2.87 5.97
C ASP A 63 6.00 -3.42 7.06
N HIS A 64 6.50 -4.37 7.88
CA HIS A 64 5.76 -4.87 9.03
C HIS A 64 5.42 -3.77 10.04
N GLU A 65 6.34 -2.85 10.34
CA GLU A 65 6.06 -1.73 11.24
C GLU A 65 4.94 -0.82 10.72
N LEU A 66 4.91 -0.56 9.40
CA LEU A 66 3.82 0.19 8.79
C LEU A 66 2.50 -0.61 8.86
N MET A 67 2.54 -1.92 8.57
CA MET A 67 1.35 -2.78 8.65
C MET A 67 0.82 -2.87 10.08
N ASP A 68 1.69 -2.98 11.09
CA ASP A 68 1.33 -2.95 12.51
C ASP A 68 0.61 -1.64 12.86
N LEU A 69 1.16 -0.50 12.45
CA LEU A 69 0.54 0.81 12.66
C LEU A 69 -0.84 0.88 12.02
N LEU A 70 -0.97 0.53 10.73
CA LEU A 70 -2.24 0.57 10.01
C LEU A 70 -3.29 -0.36 10.63
N ASN A 71 -2.87 -1.54 11.09
CA ASN A 71 -3.75 -2.49 11.75
C ASN A 71 -4.24 -1.98 13.12
N ILE A 72 -3.36 -1.34 13.92
CA ILE A 72 -3.72 -0.75 15.21
C ILE A 72 -4.73 0.38 15.05
N ILE A 73 -4.56 1.23 14.04
CA ILE A 73 -5.46 2.37 13.79
C ILE A 73 -6.65 2.03 12.88
N ALA A 74 -6.83 0.74 12.54
CA ALA A 74 -7.90 0.21 11.72
C ALA A 74 -8.01 0.87 10.32
N VAL A 75 -6.88 1.16 9.69
CA VAL A 75 -6.81 1.66 8.32
C VAL A 75 -6.52 0.52 7.35
N ASN A 76 -7.43 0.28 6.43
CA ASN A 76 -7.29 -0.77 5.42
C ASN A 76 -6.07 -0.54 4.53
N PHE A 77 -5.30 -1.61 4.30
CA PHE A 77 -4.17 -1.58 3.37
C PHE A 77 -4.17 -2.77 2.42
N GLN A 78 -3.48 -2.61 1.31
CA GLN A 78 -3.27 -3.65 0.30
C GLN A 78 -1.85 -3.60 -0.23
N CYS A 79 -1.22 -4.76 -0.37
CA CYS A 79 0.14 -4.85 -0.89
C CYS A 79 0.16 -4.90 -2.42
N ILE A 80 1.10 -4.19 -3.02
CA ILE A 80 1.42 -4.24 -4.44
C ILE A 80 2.88 -4.67 -4.60
N LEU A 81 3.11 -5.84 -5.19
CA LEU A 81 4.44 -6.24 -5.62
C LEU A 81 4.83 -5.46 -6.87
N THR A 82 5.90 -4.70 -6.78
CA THR A 82 6.43 -3.89 -7.87
C THR A 82 7.65 -4.55 -8.51
N LYS A 83 8.00 -4.10 -9.72
CA LYS A 83 9.18 -4.58 -10.48
C LYS A 83 9.18 -6.09 -10.74
N ILE A 84 8.00 -6.66 -10.96
CA ILE A 84 7.85 -8.10 -11.21
C ILE A 84 8.58 -8.57 -12.48
N ASP A 85 8.89 -7.64 -13.40
CA ASP A 85 9.70 -7.89 -14.61
C ASP A 85 11.17 -8.20 -14.30
N LYS A 86 11.62 -8.05 -13.07
CA LYS A 86 13.00 -8.26 -12.63
C LYS A 86 13.24 -9.63 -11.98
N ILE A 87 12.23 -10.47 -11.91
CA ILE A 87 12.32 -11.81 -11.32
C ILE A 87 11.65 -12.84 -12.23
N SER A 88 11.98 -14.11 -12.03
CA SER A 88 11.37 -15.23 -12.77
C SER A 88 9.92 -15.46 -12.34
N SER A 89 9.16 -16.15 -13.17
CA SER A 89 7.78 -16.53 -12.84
C SER A 89 7.69 -17.42 -11.59
N THR A 90 8.68 -18.27 -11.35
CA THR A 90 8.76 -19.10 -10.14
C THR A 90 8.98 -18.23 -8.90
N ALA A 91 9.98 -17.33 -8.93
CA ALA A 91 10.26 -16.41 -7.84
C ALA A 91 9.05 -15.47 -7.58
N LEU A 92 8.32 -15.07 -8.62
CA LEU A 92 7.11 -14.26 -8.47
C LEU A 92 6.01 -15.03 -7.71
N ARG A 93 5.78 -16.30 -8.04
CA ARG A 93 4.83 -17.14 -7.29
C ARG A 93 5.22 -17.28 -5.83
N GLU A 94 6.50 -17.53 -5.57
CA GLU A 94 7.02 -17.68 -4.19
C GLU A 94 6.87 -16.40 -3.38
N VAL A 95 7.29 -15.24 -3.90
CA VAL A 95 7.18 -13.96 -3.18
C VAL A 95 5.72 -13.54 -3.01
N THR A 96 4.84 -13.86 -3.95
CA THR A 96 3.39 -13.59 -3.82
C THR A 96 2.79 -14.43 -2.70
N ALA A 97 3.04 -15.73 -2.67
CA ALA A 97 2.56 -16.62 -1.62
C ALA A 97 3.12 -16.22 -0.24
N SER A 98 4.41 -15.90 -0.16
CA SER A 98 5.05 -15.43 1.07
C SER A 98 4.45 -14.10 1.54
N THR A 99 4.19 -13.17 0.63
CA THR A 99 3.57 -11.87 0.97
C THR A 99 2.17 -12.09 1.51
N LEU A 100 1.35 -12.91 0.87
CA LEU A 100 0.00 -13.22 1.31
C LEU A 100 0.02 -13.84 2.71
N SER A 101 0.82 -14.88 2.94
CA SER A 101 0.94 -15.54 4.24
C SER A 101 1.38 -14.59 5.36
N GLN A 102 2.27 -13.63 5.07
CA GLN A 102 2.72 -12.65 6.05
C GLN A 102 1.66 -11.57 6.35
N THR A 103 0.75 -11.29 5.42
CA THR A 103 -0.29 -10.26 5.58
C THR A 103 -1.60 -10.80 6.16
N GLU A 104 -1.88 -12.10 6.06
CA GLU A 104 -3.09 -12.75 6.60
C GLU A 104 -3.33 -12.51 8.10
N LYS A 105 -2.28 -12.30 8.88
CA LYS A 105 -2.37 -12.01 10.31
C LYS A 105 -2.94 -10.63 10.64
N TYR A 106 -3.00 -9.72 9.67
CA TYR A 106 -3.49 -8.36 9.84
C TYR A 106 -4.95 -8.25 9.43
N ALA A 107 -5.84 -7.95 10.35
CA ALA A 107 -7.28 -7.76 10.07
C ALA A 107 -7.53 -6.61 9.08
N ALA A 108 -6.67 -5.58 9.08
CA ALA A 108 -6.75 -4.45 8.17
C ALA A 108 -6.20 -4.74 6.75
N SER A 109 -5.57 -5.92 6.53
CA SER A 109 -5.03 -6.29 5.22
C SER A 109 -6.12 -6.72 4.25
N PHE A 110 -6.10 -6.15 3.05
CA PHE A 110 -6.93 -6.67 1.96
C PHE A 110 -6.34 -7.99 1.43
N PRO A 111 -7.15 -9.05 1.23
CA PRO A 111 -6.67 -10.43 1.00
C PRO A 111 -6.15 -10.69 -0.42
N GLU A 112 -5.90 -9.67 -1.21
CA GLU A 112 -5.38 -9.78 -2.57
C GLU A 112 -4.07 -9.02 -2.70
N ILE A 113 -3.04 -9.69 -3.22
CA ILE A 113 -1.75 -9.09 -3.54
C ILE A 113 -1.75 -8.68 -5.01
N LEU A 114 -1.67 -7.37 -5.26
CA LEU A 114 -1.53 -6.86 -6.62
C LEU A 114 -0.08 -7.00 -7.11
N GLN A 115 0.09 -7.13 -8.41
CA GLN A 115 1.40 -7.29 -9.04
C GLN A 115 1.57 -6.26 -10.15
N SER A 116 2.72 -5.60 -10.22
CA SER A 116 2.94 -4.54 -11.22
C SER A 116 4.38 -4.45 -11.73
N SER A 117 4.49 -3.99 -12.96
CA SER A 117 5.71 -3.47 -13.56
C SER A 117 5.40 -2.20 -14.32
N SER A 118 5.89 -1.06 -13.83
CA SER A 118 5.77 0.22 -14.56
C SER A 118 6.53 0.17 -15.88
N ASN A 119 7.71 -0.47 -15.89
CA ASN A 119 8.57 -0.59 -17.06
C ASN A 119 7.91 -1.39 -18.20
N LYS A 120 7.22 -2.48 -17.85
CA LYS A 120 6.53 -3.35 -18.83
C LYS A 120 5.04 -3.08 -18.93
N LYS A 121 4.51 -2.12 -18.15
CA LYS A 121 3.07 -1.78 -18.06
C LYS A 121 2.19 -2.98 -17.69
N ILE A 122 2.73 -3.93 -16.90
CA ILE A 122 2.01 -5.11 -16.43
C ILE A 122 1.26 -4.77 -15.14
N GLY A 123 0.03 -5.26 -14.99
CA GLY A 123 -0.78 -5.15 -13.78
C GLY A 123 -1.41 -3.78 -13.54
N ILE A 124 -1.21 -2.80 -14.42
CA ILE A 124 -1.79 -1.46 -14.30
C ILE A 124 -3.31 -1.52 -14.40
N ASP A 125 -3.85 -2.37 -15.27
CA ASP A 125 -5.30 -2.54 -15.43
C ASP A 125 -5.95 -3.08 -14.14
N LYS A 126 -5.29 -4.02 -13.46
CA LYS A 126 -5.75 -4.55 -12.17
C LYS A 126 -5.76 -3.48 -11.07
N ILE A 127 -4.78 -2.60 -11.06
CA ILE A 127 -4.73 -1.46 -10.13
C ILE A 127 -5.89 -0.51 -10.45
N HIS A 128 -6.17 -0.22 -11.71
CA HIS A 128 -7.30 0.62 -12.12
C HIS A 128 -8.64 -0.02 -11.72
N GLU A 129 -8.83 -1.33 -11.93
CA GLU A 129 -10.01 -2.06 -11.48
C GLU A 129 -10.21 -1.92 -9.96
N CYS A 130 -9.15 -2.11 -9.19
CA CYS A 130 -9.17 -1.95 -7.74
C CYS A 130 -9.57 -0.54 -7.31
N LEU A 131 -9.01 0.50 -7.92
CA LEU A 131 -9.36 1.89 -7.66
C LEU A 131 -10.82 2.19 -8.00
N ASN A 132 -11.34 1.65 -9.10
CA ASN A 132 -12.74 1.81 -9.49
C ASN A 132 -13.70 1.14 -8.48
N LEU A 133 -13.34 -0.03 -7.96
CA LEU A 133 -14.13 -0.70 -6.90
C LEU A 133 -14.18 0.14 -5.63
N ILE A 134 -13.06 0.73 -5.20
CA ILE A 134 -13.00 1.61 -4.04
C ILE A 134 -13.90 2.84 -4.25
N LEU A 135 -13.88 3.45 -5.42
CA LEU A 135 -14.74 4.59 -5.76
C LEU A 135 -16.22 4.24 -5.72
N ASN A 136 -16.61 3.08 -6.24
CA ASN A 136 -18.00 2.64 -6.25
C ASN A 136 -18.53 2.38 -4.84
N ILE A 137 -17.74 1.76 -3.96
CA ILE A 137 -18.11 1.54 -2.54
C ILE A 137 -18.35 2.87 -1.85
N ASN A 138 -17.45 3.85 -2.01
CA ASN A 138 -17.58 5.17 -1.41
C ASN A 138 -18.80 5.96 -1.92
N ASN A 139 -19.22 5.74 -3.17
CA ASN A 139 -20.42 6.39 -3.72
C ASN A 139 -21.72 5.78 -3.18
N ILE A 140 -21.73 4.51 -2.84
CA ILE A 140 -22.88 3.85 -2.22
C ILE A 140 -23.06 4.36 -0.78
N SER A 141 -21.99 4.41 0.01
CA SER A 141 -22.01 4.88 1.41
C SER A 141 -22.41 6.35 1.59
N LYS A 142 -22.37 7.16 0.53
CA LYS A 142 -22.81 8.58 0.58
C LYS A 142 -24.28 8.78 0.22
N LYS A 143 -24.99 7.73 -0.20
CA LYS A 143 -26.42 7.78 -0.59
C LYS A 143 -27.36 7.30 0.52
N GLU A 144 -26.82 6.78 1.61
CA GLU A 144 -27.52 6.46 2.85
C GLU A 144 -27.38 7.61 3.87
#